data_d20f841751885f795a7d49e084725918
#
_entry.id   d20f841751885f795a7d49e084725918
#
_cell.length_a   1.000
_cell.length_b   1.000
_cell.length_c   1.000
_cell.angle_alpha   90.00
_cell.angle_beta   90.00
_cell.angle_gamma   90.00
#
_symmetry.space_group_name_H-M   'P 1'
#
loop_
_entity.id
_entity.type
_entity.pdbx_description
1 polymer ?
#
loop_
_entity_poly.entity_id
_entity_poly.type
_entity_poly.pdbx_seq_one_letter_code
_entity_poly.pdbx_strand_id
1 'polypeptide(L)'
;MQIVAALFIEEIDVRQVPGPSTRLDLTGVHFSVAAPSELPLLWTPHLVVIVRCPTDGDGNDVLEVVYTRDGSQIARNVQYLQVEPGKFSFRLVRAELQFEDYATVEAHCRLGDGPSTVVPYTLLPPPAADT
;
A
#
# COMPACT_ATOMS: atom_id res chain seq x y z
N MET A 1 -1.45 0.80 18.07
CA MET A 1 -1.53 -0.03 16.84
C MET A 1 -0.27 0.16 16.04
N GLN A 2 0.15 -0.84 15.30
CA GLN A 2 1.45 -0.86 14.64
C GLN A 2 1.31 -1.38 13.21
N ILE A 3 2.00 -0.72 12.25
CA ILE A 3 2.14 -1.25 10.90
C ILE A 3 3.19 -2.36 10.92
N VAL A 4 2.80 -3.53 10.47
CA VAL A 4 3.69 -4.70 10.38
C VAL A 4 4.36 -4.74 9.02
N ALA A 5 3.61 -4.44 7.96
CA ALA A 5 4.12 -4.43 6.59
C ALA A 5 3.25 -3.53 5.72
N ALA A 6 3.86 -2.96 4.69
CA ALA A 6 3.17 -2.22 3.63
C ALA A 6 3.84 -2.58 2.31
N LEU A 7 3.06 -3.15 1.38
CA LEU A 7 3.59 -3.71 0.14
C LEU A 7 2.66 -3.38 -1.03
N PHE A 8 3.25 -3.01 -2.17
CA PHE A 8 2.49 -2.95 -3.42
C PHE A 8 2.35 -4.35 -3.99
N ILE A 9 1.13 -4.70 -4.40
CA ILE A 9 0.78 -6.04 -4.86
C ILE A 9 -0.11 -5.98 -6.09
N GLU A 10 -0.14 -7.08 -6.84
CA GLU A 10 -1.09 -7.25 -7.94
C GLU A 10 -2.43 -7.77 -7.44
N GLU A 11 -2.42 -8.79 -6.59
CA GLU A 11 -3.63 -9.44 -6.09
C GLU A 11 -3.50 -9.83 -4.63
N ILE A 12 -4.64 -9.83 -3.94
CA ILE A 12 -4.78 -10.36 -2.59
C ILE A 12 -5.93 -11.35 -2.56
N ASP A 13 -5.70 -12.49 -1.92
CA ASP A 13 -6.71 -13.51 -1.71
C ASP A 13 -6.86 -13.76 -0.21
N VAL A 14 -8.07 -13.59 0.30
CA VAL A 14 -8.37 -13.77 1.73
C VAL A 14 -9.06 -15.12 1.86
N ARG A 15 -8.44 -16.03 2.60
CA ARG A 15 -8.97 -17.38 2.78
C ARG A 15 -9.25 -17.68 4.23
N GLN A 16 -10.36 -18.35 4.47
CA GLN A 16 -10.63 -18.95 5.76
C GLN A 16 -10.07 -20.37 5.78
N VAL A 17 -9.29 -20.69 6.81
CA VAL A 17 -8.68 -22.00 6.98
C VAL A 17 -9.30 -22.70 8.21
N PRO A 18 -9.18 -24.06 8.33
CA PRO A 18 -9.71 -24.79 9.46
C PRO A 18 -9.26 -24.22 10.81
N GLY A 19 -10.16 -24.22 11.80
CA GLY A 19 -9.89 -23.71 13.14
C GLY A 19 -10.16 -22.21 13.28
N PRO A 20 -11.23 -21.69 12.82
CA PRO A 20 -11.60 -20.38 12.26
C PRO A 20 -10.47 -19.36 12.27
N SER A 21 -9.62 -19.46 11.27
CA SER A 21 -8.48 -18.58 11.07
C SER A 21 -8.57 -17.96 9.67
N THR A 22 -7.89 -16.82 9.48
CA THR A 22 -7.85 -16.13 8.19
C THR A 22 -6.42 -16.15 7.68
N ARG A 23 -6.27 -16.43 6.39
CA ARG A 23 -4.99 -16.41 5.68
C ARG A 23 -5.03 -15.42 4.54
N LEU A 24 -3.96 -14.63 4.40
CA LEU A 24 -3.77 -13.73 3.26
C LEU A 24 -2.76 -14.34 2.30
N ASP A 25 -3.15 -14.48 1.05
CA ASP A 25 -2.23 -14.85 -0.03
C ASP A 25 -2.01 -13.60 -0.88
N LEU A 26 -0.76 -13.15 -0.96
CA LEU A 26 -0.37 -11.98 -1.74
C LEU A 26 0.34 -12.44 -3.00
N THR A 27 -0.13 -11.93 -4.15
CA THR A 27 0.45 -12.26 -5.45
C THR A 27 1.03 -11.01 -6.09
N GLY A 28 2.24 -11.13 -6.64
CA GLY A 28 2.86 -10.06 -7.39
C GLY A 28 3.28 -8.89 -6.53
N VAL A 29 4.02 -9.12 -5.46
CA VAL A 29 4.66 -8.03 -4.71
C VAL A 29 5.69 -7.38 -5.61
N HIS A 30 5.56 -6.06 -5.83
CA HIS A 30 6.45 -5.35 -6.75
C HIS A 30 6.67 -3.92 -6.27
N PHE A 31 7.79 -3.34 -6.68
CA PHE A 31 8.20 -1.99 -6.31
C PHE A 31 8.39 -1.10 -7.52
N SER A 32 8.20 -1.64 -8.70
CA SER A 32 8.35 -0.93 -9.97
C SER A 32 7.55 -1.63 -11.05
N VAL A 33 7.25 -0.89 -12.09
CA VAL A 33 6.60 -1.41 -13.30
C VAL A 33 7.09 -0.65 -14.51
N ALA A 34 7.28 -1.37 -15.63
CA ALA A 34 7.49 -0.72 -16.92
C ALA A 34 6.16 -0.13 -17.39
N ALA A 35 6.18 1.11 -17.86
CA ALA A 35 4.97 1.79 -18.32
C ALA A 35 4.28 0.98 -19.40
N PRO A 36 2.99 0.63 -19.25
CA PRO A 36 2.26 -0.16 -20.25
C PRO A 36 1.84 0.65 -21.46
N SER A 37 1.92 1.97 -21.38
CA SER A 37 1.54 2.87 -22.46
C SER A 37 2.38 4.14 -22.39
N GLU A 38 2.20 5.03 -23.36
CA GLU A 38 2.88 6.32 -23.37
C GLU A 38 2.39 7.24 -22.27
N LEU A 39 3.27 8.16 -21.84
CA LEU A 39 2.92 9.22 -20.89
C LEU A 39 2.09 10.32 -21.59
N PRO A 40 1.18 11.00 -20.89
CA PRO A 40 0.87 10.83 -19.47
C PRO A 40 0.10 9.54 -19.17
N LEU A 41 0.27 9.00 -17.97
CA LEU A 41 -0.32 7.74 -17.57
C LEU A 41 -0.96 7.87 -16.19
N LEU A 42 -2.21 7.41 -16.09
CA LEU A 42 -2.87 7.23 -14.79
C LEU A 42 -2.60 5.81 -14.33
N TRP A 43 -1.93 5.67 -13.19
CA TRP A 43 -1.59 4.39 -12.59
C TRP A 43 -2.32 4.21 -11.26
N THR A 44 -2.96 3.07 -11.09
CA THR A 44 -3.78 2.79 -9.90
C THR A 44 -3.22 1.57 -9.15
N PRO A 45 -2.08 1.71 -8.44
CA PRO A 45 -1.50 0.59 -7.72
C PRO A 45 -2.34 0.21 -6.50
N HIS A 46 -2.21 -1.05 -6.10
CA HIS A 46 -2.80 -1.55 -4.87
C HIS A 46 -1.71 -1.67 -3.81
N LEU A 47 -1.92 -1.02 -2.67
CA LEU A 47 -1.04 -1.10 -1.51
C LEU A 47 -1.76 -1.88 -0.41
N VAL A 48 -1.19 -2.99 0.04
CA VAL A 48 -1.69 -3.68 1.21
C VAL A 48 -0.93 -3.20 2.44
N VAL A 49 -1.66 -2.78 3.47
CA VAL A 49 -1.08 -2.40 4.75
C VAL A 49 -1.57 -3.38 5.81
N ILE A 50 -0.64 -4.10 6.40
CA ILE A 50 -0.93 -5.08 7.46
C ILE A 50 -0.62 -4.43 8.79
N VAL A 51 -1.60 -4.48 9.69
CA VAL A 51 -1.52 -3.82 10.99
C VAL A 51 -1.73 -4.83 12.11
N ARG A 52 -1.20 -4.49 13.28
CA ARG A 52 -1.37 -5.27 14.50
C ARG A 52 -1.89 -4.37 15.61
N CYS A 53 -2.93 -4.82 16.30
CA CYS A 53 -3.38 -4.17 17.52
C CYS A 53 -2.77 -4.88 18.73
N PRO A 54 -2.08 -4.17 19.64
CA PRO A 54 -1.57 -4.78 20.86
C PRO A 54 -2.71 -5.22 21.77
N THR A 55 -2.42 -6.16 22.67
CA THR A 55 -3.42 -6.71 23.58
C THR A 55 -4.01 -5.68 24.53
N ASP A 56 -3.28 -4.62 24.82
CA ASP A 56 -3.71 -3.50 25.69
C ASP A 56 -4.22 -2.29 24.89
N GLY A 57 -4.35 -2.42 23.57
CA GLY A 57 -4.89 -1.37 22.74
C GLY A 57 -6.41 -1.31 22.78
N ASP A 58 -6.98 -0.18 22.34
CA ASP A 58 -8.44 -0.01 22.29
C ASP A 58 -9.05 -0.53 20.99
N GLY A 59 -8.23 -0.92 20.03
CA GLY A 59 -8.68 -1.48 18.77
C GLY A 59 -9.01 -0.46 17.69
N ASN A 60 -8.91 0.82 17.98
CA ASN A 60 -9.27 1.89 17.03
C ASN A 60 -8.06 2.72 16.64
N ASP A 61 -7.95 3.04 15.38
CA ASP A 61 -6.91 3.94 14.89
C ASP A 61 -7.31 4.49 13.52
N VAL A 62 -6.47 5.37 12.99
CA VAL A 62 -6.65 5.98 11.67
C VAL A 62 -5.41 5.70 10.86
N LEU A 63 -5.58 5.05 9.71
CA LEU A 63 -4.50 4.85 8.75
C LEU A 63 -4.51 5.99 7.74
N GLU A 64 -3.42 6.71 7.66
CA GLU A 64 -3.20 7.73 6.63
C GLU A 64 -2.09 7.25 5.70
N VAL A 65 -2.35 7.29 4.40
CA VAL A 65 -1.34 7.05 3.37
C VAL A 65 -1.24 8.30 2.52
N VAL A 66 -0.07 8.93 2.54
CA VAL A 66 0.23 10.12 1.74
C VAL A 66 1.22 9.71 0.67
N TYR A 67 0.85 9.95 -0.58
CA TYR A 67 1.73 9.69 -1.72
C TYR A 67 2.44 10.98 -2.08
N THR A 68 3.77 10.90 -2.16
CA THR A 68 4.60 12.05 -2.50
C THR A 68 5.47 11.76 -3.71
N ARG A 69 5.78 12.83 -4.44
CA ARG A 69 6.73 12.82 -5.53
C ARG A 69 7.63 14.04 -5.36
N ASP A 70 8.95 13.81 -5.27
CA ASP A 70 9.93 14.87 -5.01
C ASP A 70 9.56 15.73 -3.79
N GLY A 71 9.02 15.07 -2.75
CA GLY A 71 8.61 15.73 -1.51
C GLY A 71 7.25 16.43 -1.57
N SER A 72 6.59 16.47 -2.73
CA SER A 72 5.28 17.09 -2.88
C SER A 72 4.16 16.06 -2.81
N GLN A 73 3.14 16.35 -2.03
CA GLN A 73 1.99 15.46 -1.93
C GLN A 73 1.20 15.45 -3.24
N ILE A 74 0.94 14.25 -3.78
CA ILE A 74 0.17 14.07 -5.01
C ILE A 74 -1.14 13.31 -4.79
N ALA A 75 -1.26 12.57 -3.69
CA ALA A 75 -2.49 11.85 -3.33
C ALA A 75 -2.51 11.56 -1.84
N ARG A 76 -3.67 11.30 -1.31
CA ARG A 76 -3.87 10.98 0.11
C ARG A 76 -5.06 10.06 0.29
N ASN A 77 -4.92 9.07 1.17
CA ASN A 77 -5.99 8.16 1.55
C ASN A 77 -6.05 8.09 3.07
N VAL A 78 -7.26 8.14 3.62
CA VAL A 78 -7.48 8.02 5.07
C VAL A 78 -8.55 6.98 5.31
N GLN A 79 -8.26 6.00 6.16
CA GLN A 79 -9.18 4.95 6.54
C GLN A 79 -9.23 4.80 8.05
N TYR A 80 -10.43 4.69 8.59
CA TYR A 80 -10.62 4.36 9.99
C TYR A 80 -10.50 2.85 10.17
N LEU A 81 -9.72 2.44 11.17
CA LEU A 81 -9.45 1.04 11.47
C LEU A 81 -10.12 0.63 12.77
N GLN A 82 -10.67 -0.58 12.75
CA GLN A 82 -11.10 -1.27 13.97
C GLN A 82 -10.52 -2.67 13.92
N VAL A 83 -9.59 -2.94 14.84
CA VAL A 83 -8.88 -4.21 14.93
C VAL A 83 -9.00 -4.74 16.35
N GLU A 84 -9.46 -5.97 16.48
CA GLU A 84 -9.58 -6.60 17.79
C GLU A 84 -8.22 -6.66 18.49
N PRO A 85 -8.13 -6.24 19.78
CA PRO A 85 -6.86 -6.28 20.51
C PRO A 85 -6.20 -7.66 20.47
N GLY A 86 -4.90 -7.68 20.23
CA GLY A 86 -4.09 -8.89 20.11
C GLY A 86 -4.09 -9.51 18.72
N LYS A 87 -4.79 -8.94 17.76
CA LYS A 87 -4.94 -9.51 16.41
C LYS A 87 -4.33 -8.63 15.32
N PHE A 88 -4.19 -9.26 14.15
CA PHE A 88 -3.77 -8.61 12.92
C PHE A 88 -5.00 -8.30 12.06
N SER A 89 -4.88 -7.28 11.23
CA SER A 89 -5.82 -6.98 10.16
C SER A 89 -5.06 -6.36 8.99
N PHE A 90 -5.78 -6.07 7.92
CA PHE A 90 -5.18 -5.44 6.75
C PHE A 90 -6.14 -4.44 6.15
N ARG A 91 -5.58 -3.53 5.35
CA ARG A 91 -6.34 -2.64 4.47
C ARG A 91 -5.72 -2.66 3.10
N LEU A 92 -6.57 -2.70 2.09
CA LEU A 92 -6.17 -2.52 0.71
C LEU A 92 -6.39 -1.05 0.35
N VAL A 93 -5.31 -0.36 0.03
CA VAL A 93 -5.34 1.06 -0.29
C VAL A 93 -5.12 1.22 -1.79
N ARG A 94 -6.08 1.85 -2.46
CA ARG A 94 -5.96 2.19 -3.88
C ARG A 94 -5.67 3.67 -4.00
N ALA A 95 -4.80 4.00 -4.94
CA ALA A 95 -4.51 5.40 -5.27
C ALA A 95 -4.59 5.58 -6.79
N GLU A 96 -4.95 6.80 -7.19
CA GLU A 96 -4.87 7.21 -8.59
C GLU A 96 -3.68 8.16 -8.71
N LEU A 97 -2.62 7.69 -9.38
CA LEU A 97 -1.36 8.42 -9.50
C LEU A 97 -1.17 8.84 -10.95
N GLN A 98 -1.17 10.15 -11.19
CA GLN A 98 -0.92 10.71 -12.52
C GLN A 98 0.57 10.86 -12.73
N PHE A 99 1.11 10.16 -13.74
CA PHE A 99 2.50 10.27 -14.14
C PHE A 99 2.63 11.08 -15.42
N GLU A 100 3.35 12.19 -15.35
CA GLU A 100 3.70 12.99 -16.52
C GLU A 100 5.06 12.57 -17.07
N ASP A 101 5.89 11.93 -16.26
CA ASP A 101 7.20 11.38 -16.61
C ASP A 101 7.51 10.16 -15.75
N TYR A 102 8.63 9.50 -16.06
CA TYR A 102 9.07 8.32 -15.30
C TYR A 102 9.70 8.77 -14.00
N ALA A 103 9.14 8.31 -12.90
CA ALA A 103 9.51 8.81 -11.58
C ALA A 103 9.23 7.78 -10.49
N THR A 104 9.76 8.05 -9.30
CA THR A 104 9.47 7.30 -8.09
C THR A 104 8.51 8.09 -7.23
N VAL A 105 7.43 7.42 -6.81
CA VAL A 105 6.47 7.92 -5.85
C VAL A 105 6.68 7.19 -4.53
N GLU A 106 6.56 7.88 -3.43
CA GLU A 106 6.66 7.28 -2.09
C GLU A 106 5.30 7.29 -1.40
N ALA A 107 4.89 6.13 -0.91
CA ALA A 107 3.72 6.01 -0.04
C ALA A 107 4.18 6.10 1.42
N HIS A 108 3.73 7.12 2.12
CA HIS A 108 4.02 7.32 3.54
C HIS A 108 2.81 6.85 4.34
N CYS A 109 2.97 5.71 5.01
CA CYS A 109 1.90 5.07 5.78
C CYS A 109 2.09 5.37 7.26
N ARG A 110 1.04 5.84 7.92
CA ARG A 110 1.09 6.20 9.32
C ARG A 110 -0.20 5.84 10.03
N LEU A 111 -0.09 5.32 11.23
CA LEU A 111 -1.21 5.10 12.14
C LEU A 111 -1.24 6.21 13.18
N GLY A 112 -2.32 7.02 13.20
CA GLY A 112 -2.45 8.13 14.12
C GLY A 112 -1.24 9.07 14.04
N ASP A 113 -0.64 9.35 15.18
CA ASP A 113 0.56 10.18 15.32
C ASP A 113 1.86 9.35 15.36
N GLY A 114 1.79 8.08 15.00
CA GLY A 114 2.93 7.18 15.05
C GLY A 114 3.95 7.40 13.93
N PRO A 115 5.01 6.57 13.90
CA PRO A 115 6.03 6.70 12.87
C PRO A 115 5.52 6.35 11.49
N SER A 116 6.12 6.92 10.46
CA SER A 116 5.80 6.63 9.06
C SER A 116 6.58 5.42 8.57
N THR A 117 5.90 4.57 7.82
CA THR A 117 6.52 3.52 7.01
C THR A 117 6.47 3.97 5.55
N VAL A 118 7.62 4.07 4.90
CA VAL A 118 7.73 4.61 3.55
C VAL A 118 7.96 3.48 2.57
N VAL A 119 7.10 3.40 1.54
CA VAL A 119 7.18 2.38 0.49
C VAL A 119 7.31 3.07 -0.85
N PRO A 120 8.46 2.91 -1.56
CA PRO A 120 8.62 3.52 -2.87
C PRO A 120 7.97 2.69 -3.97
N TYR A 121 7.56 3.36 -5.04
CA TYR A 121 7.07 2.74 -6.27
C TYR A 121 7.60 3.51 -7.47
N THR A 122 8.28 2.81 -8.38
CA THR A 122 8.92 3.45 -9.53
C THR A 122 8.24 3.06 -10.83
N LEU A 123 7.84 4.07 -11.59
CA LEU A 123 7.41 3.87 -12.97
C LEU A 123 8.64 3.97 -13.88
N LEU A 124 8.94 2.88 -14.56
CA LEU A 124 10.08 2.74 -15.47
C LEU A 124 9.65 2.99 -16.91
N PRO A 125 10.59 3.42 -17.78
CA PRO A 125 10.33 3.45 -19.21
C PRO A 125 9.89 2.09 -19.75
N PRO A 126 9.10 2.04 -20.84
CA PRO A 126 8.76 0.77 -21.46
C PRO A 126 10.05 0.02 -21.85
N PRO A 127 9.98 -1.34 -21.89
CA PRO A 127 11.14 -2.09 -22.37
C PRO A 127 11.52 -1.65 -23.78
N ALA A 128 12.82 -1.62 -24.06
CA ALA A 128 13.28 -1.33 -25.42
C ALA A 128 12.64 -2.30 -26.41
N ALA A 129 12.14 -1.77 -27.53
CA ALA A 129 11.57 -2.61 -28.56
C ALA A 129 12.68 -3.54 -29.09
N ASP A 130 12.44 -4.84 -29.01
CA ASP A 130 13.32 -5.81 -29.68
C ASP A 130 13.20 -5.66 -31.16
N THR A 131 14.29 -5.40 -31.77
CA THR A 131 14.39 -5.29 -33.22
C THR A 131 14.86 -6.61 -33.82
#